data_75abab6737d48b1d35a1f44e8a8d4234
#
_entry.id   75abab6737d48b1d35a1f44e8a8d4234
#
_cell.length_a   1.000
_cell.length_b   1.000
_cell.length_c   1.000
_cell.angle_alpha   90.00
_cell.angle_beta   90.00
_cell.angle_gamma   90.00
#
_symmetry.space_group_name_H-M   'P 1'
#
loop_
_entity.id
_entity.type
_entity.pdbx_description
1 polymer ?
#
loop_
_entity_poly.entity_id
_entity_poly.type
_entity_poly.pdbx_seq_one_letter_code
_entity_poly.pdbx_strand_id
1 'polypeptide(L)'
;MAYVVSIEDARAKVPEYTFVRALTPSAQKAAFQVRDGAGQNLCLKLIAPNYERERLDREILALQNLNHPNVARLIEYTFSSRPGQQRHFIVEEFIDGTDLRTLLVAGTAWDRPRVSRFFSSLADALMALKSQSIVHRDLKPDNVRVRPDDSPVLIDFGLARHLSLPDLTNTLQGAAIGTPRYFAPEQFDGTKHDIDHRTDLFAFGILMYEALTGESPFFHPAMATVAQLRQAVCETDVHLTKAIYLALPGQWKILANRLLEKDRSRRPSDAGQVAAILRRIEAV
;
A
#
# COMPACT_ATOMS: atom_id res chain seq x y z
N MET A 1 -12.72 -8.46 -11.54
CA MET A 1 -13.93 -7.82 -10.96
C MET A 1 -13.71 -7.63 -9.47
N ALA A 2 -14.32 -6.61 -8.85
CA ALA A 2 -14.25 -6.43 -7.39
C ALA A 2 -15.12 -7.49 -6.68
N TYR A 3 -14.70 -7.93 -5.49
CA TYR A 3 -15.50 -8.78 -4.62
C TYR A 3 -16.52 -7.91 -3.88
N VAL A 4 -17.73 -7.90 -4.35
CA VAL A 4 -18.83 -7.07 -3.82
C VAL A 4 -19.78 -7.94 -3.01
N VAL A 5 -20.06 -7.52 -1.79
CA VAL A 5 -21.05 -8.13 -0.88
C VAL A 5 -22.00 -7.03 -0.44
N SER A 6 -23.29 -7.29 -0.42
CA SER A 6 -24.28 -6.33 0.12
C SER A 6 -24.11 -6.16 1.63
N ILE A 7 -24.56 -5.04 2.18
CA ILE A 7 -24.57 -4.84 3.65
C ILE A 7 -25.46 -5.91 4.34
N GLU A 8 -26.56 -6.29 3.71
CA GLU A 8 -27.47 -7.32 4.24
C GLU A 8 -26.81 -8.68 4.33
N ASP A 9 -26.14 -9.11 3.26
CA ASP A 9 -25.38 -10.37 3.24
C ASP A 9 -24.20 -10.34 4.21
N ALA A 10 -23.52 -9.20 4.31
CA ALA A 10 -22.43 -9.01 5.25
C ALA A 10 -22.91 -9.10 6.70
N ARG A 11 -24.06 -8.46 7.03
CA ARG A 11 -24.68 -8.54 8.35
C ARG A 11 -25.11 -9.94 8.71
N ALA A 12 -25.63 -10.70 7.75
CA ALA A 12 -25.98 -12.10 7.97
C ALA A 12 -24.76 -12.99 8.32
N LYS A 13 -23.59 -12.64 7.76
CA LYS A 13 -22.32 -13.35 8.02
C LYS A 13 -21.67 -12.95 9.33
N VAL A 14 -21.78 -11.67 9.74
CA VAL A 14 -21.09 -11.10 10.90
C VAL A 14 -22.07 -10.24 11.71
N PRO A 15 -23.07 -10.87 12.37
CA PRO A 15 -24.16 -10.17 13.08
C PRO A 15 -23.72 -9.45 14.34
N GLU A 16 -22.53 -9.71 14.88
CA GLU A 16 -21.97 -9.10 16.08
C GLU A 16 -21.59 -7.64 15.91
N TYR A 17 -21.52 -7.13 14.66
CA TYR A 17 -21.19 -5.73 14.36
C TYR A 17 -22.40 -4.96 13.81
N THR A 18 -22.47 -3.68 14.16
CA THR A 18 -23.42 -2.75 13.56
C THR A 18 -22.83 -2.12 12.30
N PHE A 19 -23.37 -2.44 11.14
CA PHE A 19 -22.88 -1.91 9.85
C PHE A 19 -23.34 -0.47 9.65
N VAL A 20 -22.37 0.43 9.36
CA VAL A 20 -22.59 1.85 9.12
C VAL A 20 -22.69 2.14 7.64
N ARG A 21 -21.69 1.73 6.85
CA ARG A 21 -21.65 1.90 5.39
C ARG A 21 -20.68 0.93 4.74
N ALA A 22 -20.89 0.68 3.44
CA ALA A 22 -19.88 0.03 2.61
C ALA A 22 -18.73 1.00 2.33
N LEU A 23 -17.51 0.47 2.24
CA LEU A 23 -16.31 1.14 1.79
C LEU A 23 -15.93 0.64 0.40
N THR A 24 -14.91 1.24 -0.22
CA THR A 24 -14.45 0.84 -1.55
C THR A 24 -13.97 -0.63 -1.53
N PRO A 25 -14.59 -1.53 -2.32
CA PRO A 25 -14.18 -2.92 -2.37
C PRO A 25 -12.92 -3.09 -3.21
N SER A 26 -12.17 -4.17 -2.98
CA SER A 26 -11.09 -4.62 -3.84
C SER A 26 -11.46 -5.91 -4.58
N ALA A 27 -10.55 -6.42 -5.42
CA ALA A 27 -10.79 -7.70 -6.12
C ALA A 27 -10.98 -8.89 -5.16
N GLN A 28 -10.51 -8.79 -3.93
CA GLN A 28 -10.45 -9.91 -2.98
C GLN A 28 -11.14 -9.65 -1.65
N LYS A 29 -11.60 -8.40 -1.41
CA LYS A 29 -12.20 -7.97 -0.14
C LYS A 29 -13.38 -7.04 -0.38
N ALA A 30 -14.47 -7.29 0.35
CA ALA A 30 -15.53 -6.32 0.55
C ALA A 30 -15.30 -5.66 1.91
N ALA A 31 -15.23 -4.33 1.94
CA ALA A 31 -14.89 -3.56 3.14
C ALA A 31 -16.07 -2.74 3.64
N PHE A 32 -16.21 -2.65 4.96
CA PHE A 32 -17.32 -1.96 5.63
C PHE A 32 -16.81 -1.17 6.84
N GLN A 33 -17.36 0.01 7.03
CA GLN A 33 -17.29 0.67 8.32
C GLN A 33 -18.37 0.03 9.21
N VAL A 34 -17.96 -0.44 10.38
CA VAL A 34 -18.83 -1.06 11.37
C VAL A 34 -18.60 -0.44 12.75
N ARG A 35 -19.51 -0.72 13.69
CA ARG A 35 -19.34 -0.44 15.12
C ARG A 35 -19.40 -1.73 15.91
N ASP A 36 -18.55 -1.84 16.91
CA ASP A 36 -18.63 -2.90 17.91
C ASP A 36 -19.71 -2.63 18.98
N GLY A 37 -19.85 -3.52 19.95
CA GLY A 37 -20.78 -3.38 21.09
C GLY A 37 -20.51 -2.17 22.00
N ALA A 38 -19.29 -1.61 21.97
CA ALA A 38 -18.90 -0.40 22.70
C ALA A 38 -19.13 0.89 21.87
N GLY A 39 -19.57 0.77 20.62
CA GLY A 39 -19.80 1.88 19.69
C GLY A 39 -18.53 2.38 19.00
N GLN A 40 -17.40 1.68 19.13
CA GLN A 40 -16.15 2.03 18.45
C GLN A 40 -16.27 1.79 16.94
N ASN A 41 -15.82 2.75 16.13
CA ASN A 41 -15.73 2.58 14.69
C ASN A 41 -14.57 1.65 14.31
N LEU A 42 -14.86 0.65 13.47
CA LEU A 42 -13.93 -0.35 12.98
C LEU A 42 -14.08 -0.54 11.47
N CYS A 43 -13.04 -1.08 10.83
CA CYS A 43 -13.05 -1.49 9.44
C CYS A 43 -13.14 -3.02 9.36
N LEU A 44 -14.28 -3.55 8.93
CA LEU A 44 -14.49 -4.97 8.71
C LEU A 44 -14.26 -5.30 7.23
N LYS A 45 -13.42 -6.28 6.95
CA LYS A 45 -13.10 -6.76 5.61
C LYS A 45 -13.52 -8.22 5.47
N LEU A 46 -14.53 -8.48 4.67
CA LEU A 46 -14.89 -9.83 4.25
C LEU A 46 -13.94 -10.29 3.15
N ILE A 47 -13.34 -11.45 3.30
CA ILE A 47 -12.36 -12.01 2.37
C ILE A 47 -13.05 -12.98 1.43
N ALA A 48 -12.71 -12.91 0.14
CA ALA A 48 -13.22 -13.85 -0.87
C ALA A 48 -12.76 -15.28 -0.58
N PRO A 49 -13.55 -16.31 -0.93
CA PRO A 49 -13.29 -17.71 -0.51
C PRO A 49 -11.99 -18.33 -1.05
N ASN A 50 -11.35 -17.73 -2.05
CA ASN A 50 -10.23 -18.32 -2.81
C ASN A 50 -8.85 -17.93 -2.24
N TYR A 51 -8.54 -18.25 -0.99
CA TYR A 51 -7.26 -17.86 -0.39
C TYR A 51 -6.47 -19.03 0.22
N GLU A 52 -5.13 -18.93 0.25
CA GLU A 52 -4.22 -19.91 0.87
C GLU A 52 -4.08 -19.64 2.38
N ARG A 53 -4.61 -20.53 3.19
CA ARG A 53 -4.78 -20.35 4.64
C ARG A 53 -3.49 -20.29 5.43
N GLU A 54 -2.57 -21.24 5.25
CA GLU A 54 -1.39 -21.38 6.12
C GLU A 54 -0.43 -20.21 6.13
N ARG A 55 -0.35 -19.49 4.99
CA ARG A 55 0.49 -18.32 4.85
C ARG A 55 -0.15 -17.09 5.48
N LEU A 56 -1.46 -16.97 5.33
CA LEU A 56 -2.25 -15.90 5.92
C LEU A 56 -2.19 -15.92 7.45
N ASP A 57 -2.30 -17.09 8.06
CA ASP A 57 -2.25 -17.24 9.53
C ASP A 57 -0.96 -16.69 10.12
N ARG A 58 0.20 -16.88 9.45
CA ARG A 58 1.50 -16.34 9.92
C ARG A 58 1.59 -14.82 9.81
N GLU A 59 1.10 -14.26 8.72
CA GLU A 59 1.08 -12.80 8.51
C GLU A 59 0.12 -12.11 9.47
N ILE A 60 -1.03 -12.70 9.72
CA ILE A 60 -2.01 -12.21 10.71
C ILE A 60 -1.41 -12.22 12.12
N LEU A 61 -0.73 -13.30 12.53
CA LEU A 61 -0.08 -13.38 13.83
C LEU A 61 0.99 -12.29 14.00
N ALA A 62 1.75 -11.98 12.95
CA ALA A 62 2.72 -10.90 12.98
C ALA A 62 2.05 -9.53 13.10
N LEU A 63 0.91 -9.32 12.42
CA LEU A 63 0.14 -8.08 12.51
C LEU A 63 -0.54 -7.87 13.87
N GLN A 64 -0.95 -8.94 14.55
CA GLN A 64 -1.54 -8.84 15.90
C GLN A 64 -0.56 -8.28 16.94
N ASN A 65 0.73 -8.53 16.76
CA ASN A 65 1.78 -8.01 17.62
C ASN A 65 2.28 -6.62 17.22
N LEU A 66 1.79 -6.08 16.10
CA LEU A 66 2.21 -4.80 15.58
C LEU A 66 1.35 -3.67 16.16
N ASN A 67 1.96 -2.82 16.97
CA ASN A 67 1.35 -1.60 17.49
C ASN A 67 2.22 -0.40 17.12
N HIS A 68 1.78 0.39 16.14
CA HIS A 68 2.50 1.56 15.66
C HIS A 68 1.50 2.65 15.23
N PRO A 69 1.72 3.94 15.57
CA PRO A 69 0.75 5.01 15.31
C PRO A 69 0.42 5.20 13.81
N ASN A 70 1.35 4.85 12.92
CA ASN A 70 1.20 4.99 11.48
C ASN A 70 0.85 3.66 10.77
N VAL A 71 0.33 2.68 11.51
CA VAL A 71 -0.13 1.39 11.00
C VAL A 71 -1.49 1.07 11.59
N ALA A 72 -2.50 0.79 10.77
CA ALA A 72 -3.82 0.41 11.26
C ALA A 72 -3.73 -0.90 12.05
N ARG A 73 -4.22 -0.86 13.29
CA ARG A 73 -4.12 -2.01 14.20
C ARG A 73 -5.11 -3.10 13.80
N LEU A 74 -4.63 -4.34 13.72
CA LEU A 74 -5.48 -5.52 13.61
C LEU A 74 -6.19 -5.76 14.96
N ILE A 75 -7.51 -5.82 14.95
CA ILE A 75 -8.34 -6.03 16.15
C ILE A 75 -8.74 -7.49 16.28
N GLU A 76 -9.26 -8.06 15.20
CA GLU A 76 -9.80 -9.42 15.18
C GLU A 76 -9.65 -10.03 13.79
N TYR A 77 -9.58 -11.35 13.72
CA TYR A 77 -9.76 -12.09 12.49
C TYR A 77 -10.48 -13.41 12.75
N THR A 78 -11.23 -13.85 11.76
CA THR A 78 -11.90 -15.16 11.81
C THR A 78 -11.80 -15.84 10.45
N PHE A 79 -11.33 -17.09 10.48
CA PHE A 79 -11.28 -18.00 9.34
C PHE A 79 -11.87 -19.34 9.72
N SER A 80 -13.18 -19.51 9.53
CA SER A 80 -13.88 -20.78 9.78
C SER A 80 -14.25 -21.45 8.48
N SER A 81 -13.78 -22.69 8.28
CA SER A 81 -14.12 -23.54 7.13
C SER A 81 -15.16 -24.60 7.50
N ARG A 82 -15.82 -24.51 8.66
CA ARG A 82 -16.86 -25.47 9.04
C ARG A 82 -18.02 -25.41 8.05
N PRO A 83 -18.53 -26.57 7.58
CA PRO A 83 -19.71 -26.60 6.71
C PRO A 83 -20.87 -25.80 7.33
N GLY A 84 -21.45 -24.87 6.58
CA GLY A 84 -22.52 -23.99 7.04
C GLY A 84 -22.09 -22.75 7.83
N GLN A 85 -20.80 -22.59 8.18
CA GLN A 85 -20.24 -21.45 8.91
C GLN A 85 -18.96 -20.94 8.26
N GLN A 86 -18.95 -20.75 6.95
CA GLN A 86 -17.80 -20.15 6.26
C GLN A 86 -17.74 -18.65 6.58
N ARG A 87 -16.92 -18.28 7.56
CA ARG A 87 -16.71 -16.91 7.98
C ARG A 87 -15.24 -16.57 7.78
N HIS A 88 -14.97 -15.68 6.85
CA HIS A 88 -13.62 -15.21 6.53
C HIS A 88 -13.61 -13.69 6.58
N PHE A 89 -13.22 -13.13 7.72
CA PHE A 89 -13.15 -11.70 7.87
C PHE A 89 -11.98 -11.25 8.75
N ILE A 90 -11.58 -10.01 8.54
CA ILE A 90 -10.58 -9.27 9.33
C ILE A 90 -11.26 -8.00 9.82
N VAL A 91 -10.98 -7.62 11.06
CA VAL A 91 -11.40 -6.35 11.65
C VAL A 91 -10.15 -5.56 12.04
N GLU A 92 -10.08 -4.34 11.54
CA GLU A 92 -8.99 -3.41 11.81
C GLU A 92 -9.52 -2.11 12.41
N GLU A 93 -8.62 -1.33 13.00
CA GLU A 93 -8.90 0.05 13.41
C GLU A 93 -9.46 0.83 12.21
N PHE A 94 -10.56 1.56 12.42
CA PHE A 94 -11.06 2.49 11.42
C PHE A 94 -10.31 3.81 11.51
N ILE A 95 -9.61 4.17 10.44
CA ILE A 95 -8.83 5.42 10.38
C ILE A 95 -9.68 6.52 9.77
N ASP A 96 -10.08 7.49 10.60
CA ASP A 96 -10.69 8.71 10.10
C ASP A 96 -9.66 9.54 9.32
N GLY A 97 -10.11 10.14 8.22
CA GLY A 97 -9.24 10.94 7.37
C GLY A 97 -9.54 10.76 5.88
N THR A 98 -8.59 11.15 5.05
CA THR A 98 -8.69 11.14 3.59
C THR A 98 -7.72 10.13 3.00
N ASP A 99 -8.04 9.51 1.86
CA ASP A 99 -7.08 8.67 1.15
C ASP A 99 -5.96 9.53 0.55
N LEU A 100 -4.72 9.08 0.66
CA LEU A 100 -3.59 9.76 0.03
C LEU A 100 -3.82 9.97 -1.47
N ARG A 101 -4.54 9.07 -2.14
CA ARG A 101 -4.96 9.21 -3.53
C ARG A 101 -5.66 10.55 -3.80
N THR A 102 -6.56 10.95 -2.93
CA THR A 102 -7.32 12.20 -3.05
C THR A 102 -6.43 13.43 -2.87
N LEU A 103 -5.36 13.32 -2.08
CA LEU A 103 -4.44 14.42 -1.79
C LEU A 103 -3.31 14.54 -2.82
N LEU A 104 -2.96 13.45 -3.52
CA LEU A 104 -2.01 13.45 -4.63
C LEU A 104 -2.72 13.80 -5.93
N VAL A 105 -3.08 15.07 -6.07
CA VAL A 105 -3.72 15.59 -7.29
C VAL A 105 -2.66 15.83 -8.35
N ALA A 106 -2.90 15.33 -9.56
CA ALA A 106 -1.99 15.53 -10.69
C ALA A 106 -1.71 17.04 -10.94
N GLY A 107 -0.45 17.36 -11.16
CA GLY A 107 0.01 18.73 -11.37
C GLY A 107 0.15 19.58 -10.10
N THR A 108 -0.13 19.02 -8.91
CA THR A 108 -0.01 19.74 -7.63
C THR A 108 1.07 19.09 -6.77
N ALA A 109 2.19 19.79 -6.63
CA ALA A 109 3.28 19.39 -5.74
C ALA A 109 3.01 19.85 -4.29
N TRP A 110 3.40 19.02 -3.33
CA TRP A 110 3.44 19.41 -1.91
C TRP A 110 4.70 20.24 -1.62
N ASP A 111 4.63 21.06 -0.58
CA ASP A 111 5.85 21.69 -0.08
C ASP A 111 6.80 20.63 0.52
N ARG A 112 8.08 20.95 0.46
CA ARG A 112 9.14 20.01 0.90
C ARG A 112 9.11 19.69 2.39
N PRO A 113 8.83 20.63 3.31
CA PRO A 113 8.65 20.32 4.72
C PRO A 113 7.52 19.32 4.97
N ARG A 114 6.38 19.46 4.30
CA ARG A 114 5.27 18.50 4.38
C ARG A 114 5.70 17.11 3.90
N VAL A 115 6.36 17.05 2.73
CA VAL A 115 6.88 15.80 2.19
C VAL A 115 7.84 15.14 3.19
N SER A 116 8.75 15.90 3.78
CA SER A 116 9.71 15.37 4.75
C SER A 116 9.04 14.77 5.97
N ARG A 117 8.14 15.49 6.63
CA ARG A 117 7.41 15.01 7.81
C ARG A 117 6.55 13.79 7.50
N PHE A 118 5.73 13.90 6.45
CA PHE A 118 4.80 12.84 6.06
C PHE A 118 5.54 11.54 5.71
N PHE A 119 6.54 11.63 4.85
CA PHE A 119 7.29 10.46 4.40
C PHE A 119 8.25 9.92 5.46
N SER A 120 8.73 10.73 6.41
CA SER A 120 9.44 10.20 7.58
C SER A 120 8.54 9.29 8.43
N SER A 121 7.31 9.71 8.70
CA SER A 121 6.34 8.91 9.45
C SER A 121 5.91 7.64 8.70
N LEU A 122 5.76 7.73 7.37
CA LEU A 122 5.47 6.57 6.54
C LEU A 122 6.66 5.58 6.50
N ALA A 123 7.88 6.07 6.51
CA ALA A 123 9.08 5.23 6.60
C ALA A 123 9.19 4.52 7.97
N ASP A 124 8.81 5.19 9.06
CA ASP A 124 8.74 4.56 10.40
C ASP A 124 7.71 3.42 10.42
N ALA A 125 6.56 3.60 9.74
CA ALA A 125 5.57 2.52 9.58
C ALA A 125 6.16 1.31 8.83
N LEU A 126 6.90 1.53 7.74
CA LEU A 126 7.57 0.45 7.00
C LEU A 126 8.66 -0.24 7.84
N MET A 127 9.35 0.49 8.71
CA MET A 127 10.29 -0.11 9.67
C MET A 127 9.59 -0.99 10.71
N ALA A 128 8.43 -0.56 11.19
CA ALA A 128 7.63 -1.36 12.11
C ALA A 128 7.18 -2.68 11.43
N LEU A 129 6.75 -2.65 10.17
CA LEU A 129 6.44 -3.86 9.39
C LEU A 129 7.67 -4.76 9.24
N LYS A 130 8.82 -4.20 8.85
CA LYS A 130 10.08 -4.95 8.70
C LYS A 130 10.48 -5.65 9.98
N SER A 131 10.30 -5.02 11.15
CA SER A 131 10.65 -5.62 12.46
C SER A 131 9.85 -6.90 12.76
N GLN A 132 8.68 -7.04 12.15
CA GLN A 132 7.83 -8.24 12.22
C GLN A 132 8.00 -9.14 10.98
N SER A 133 9.04 -8.92 10.17
CA SER A 133 9.29 -9.65 8.92
C SER A 133 8.13 -9.56 7.91
N ILE A 134 7.36 -8.47 7.96
CA ILE A 134 6.24 -8.19 7.04
C ILE A 134 6.73 -7.30 5.90
N VAL A 135 6.38 -7.65 4.68
CA VAL A 135 6.50 -6.82 3.49
C VAL A 135 5.10 -6.44 3.02
N HIS A 136 4.84 -5.15 2.81
CA HIS A 136 3.49 -4.66 2.46
C HIS A 136 3.06 -5.10 1.04
N ARG A 137 3.97 -5.03 0.06
CA ARG A 137 3.85 -5.49 -1.34
C ARG A 137 2.77 -4.80 -2.19
N ASP A 138 1.92 -3.98 -1.60
CA ASP A 138 0.88 -3.22 -2.28
C ASP A 138 0.84 -1.76 -1.78
N LEU A 139 2.03 -1.19 -1.50
CA LEU A 139 2.11 0.21 -1.10
C LEU A 139 1.69 1.08 -2.28
N LYS A 140 0.61 1.84 -2.08
CA LYS A 140 0.01 2.75 -3.06
C LYS A 140 -0.83 3.80 -2.32
N PRO A 141 -1.23 4.92 -2.97
CA PRO A 141 -1.98 5.98 -2.29
C PRO A 141 -3.31 5.52 -1.69
N ASP A 142 -3.94 4.50 -2.29
CA ASP A 142 -5.23 3.96 -1.81
C ASP A 142 -5.07 3.19 -0.49
N ASN A 143 -3.86 2.75 -0.16
CA ASN A 143 -3.52 2.00 1.04
C ASN A 143 -2.85 2.87 2.11
N VAL A 144 -2.90 4.20 1.96
CA VAL A 144 -2.45 5.17 2.95
C VAL A 144 -3.59 6.12 3.28
N ARG A 145 -4.06 6.10 4.54
CA ARG A 145 -4.98 7.08 5.07
C ARG A 145 -4.21 8.24 5.66
N VAL A 146 -4.71 9.45 5.49
CA VAL A 146 -4.13 10.67 6.03
C VAL A 146 -5.09 11.23 7.07
N ARG A 147 -4.67 11.25 8.33
CA ARG A 147 -5.46 11.79 9.43
C ARG A 147 -5.61 13.33 9.32
N PRO A 148 -6.52 13.95 10.08
CA PRO A 148 -6.67 15.41 10.06
C PRO A 148 -5.43 16.19 10.50
N ASP A 149 -4.51 15.57 11.24
CA ASP A 149 -3.22 16.14 11.64
C ASP A 149 -2.10 15.95 10.58
N ASP A 150 -2.47 15.54 9.37
CA ASP A 150 -1.57 15.23 8.23
C ASP A 150 -0.68 14.01 8.46
N SER A 151 -0.90 13.20 9.48
CA SER A 151 -0.13 11.97 9.71
C SER A 151 -0.60 10.81 8.81
N PRO A 152 0.33 10.06 8.17
CA PRO A 152 -0.02 8.88 7.37
C PRO A 152 -0.32 7.67 8.25
N VAL A 153 -1.25 6.83 7.80
CA VAL A 153 -1.50 5.51 8.38
C VAL A 153 -1.58 4.49 7.27
N LEU A 154 -0.72 3.49 7.32
CA LEU A 154 -0.80 2.33 6.43
C LEU A 154 -2.03 1.51 6.79
N ILE A 155 -2.82 1.23 5.77
CA ILE A 155 -3.98 0.34 5.85
C ILE A 155 -3.82 -0.77 4.82
N ASP A 156 -4.59 -1.83 4.97
CA ASP A 156 -4.75 -2.85 3.95
C ASP A 156 -3.43 -3.56 3.57
N PHE A 157 -2.81 -4.17 4.57
CA PHE A 157 -1.64 -5.02 4.36
C PHE A 157 -1.95 -6.06 3.30
N GLY A 158 -1.02 -6.27 2.38
CA GLY A 158 -1.17 -7.11 1.19
C GLY A 158 -1.48 -8.59 1.45
N LEU A 159 -2.14 -8.92 2.58
CA LEU A 159 -2.62 -10.25 2.97
C LEU A 159 -3.31 -10.97 1.81
N ALA A 160 -4.03 -10.23 0.99
CA ALA A 160 -4.74 -10.77 -0.15
C ALA A 160 -3.87 -10.97 -1.41
N ARG A 161 -2.70 -10.34 -1.51
CA ARG A 161 -1.80 -10.51 -2.67
C ARG A 161 -0.96 -11.78 -2.61
N HIS A 162 -0.80 -12.36 -1.41
CA HIS A 162 -0.19 -13.66 -1.27
C HIS A 162 -1.08 -14.80 -1.73
N LEU A 163 -2.38 -14.55 -1.85
CA LEU A 163 -3.40 -15.58 -1.98
C LEU A 163 -3.69 -15.99 -3.42
N SER A 164 -3.33 -15.17 -4.38
CA SER A 164 -3.69 -15.46 -5.77
C SER A 164 -2.81 -14.69 -6.75
N LEU A 165 -1.54 -15.05 -6.83
CA LEU A 165 -0.81 -14.83 -8.08
C LEU A 165 -0.73 -16.19 -8.81
N PRO A 166 -1.74 -16.57 -9.61
CA PRO A 166 -1.45 -17.29 -10.82
C PRO A 166 -0.55 -16.35 -11.62
N ASP A 167 0.41 -16.88 -12.33
CA ASP A 167 1.41 -16.17 -13.11
C ASP A 167 1.00 -14.76 -13.52
N LEU A 168 1.71 -13.75 -12.99
CA LEU A 168 1.48 -12.32 -13.27
C LEU A 168 1.38 -12.05 -14.79
N THR A 169 2.07 -12.85 -15.58
CA THR A 169 2.05 -12.80 -17.04
C THR A 169 0.66 -13.01 -17.66
N ASN A 170 -0.17 -13.87 -17.09
CA ASN A 170 -1.52 -14.13 -17.60
C ASN A 170 -2.58 -13.17 -17.04
N THR A 171 -2.39 -12.68 -15.80
CA THR A 171 -3.36 -11.76 -15.16
C THR A 171 -3.19 -10.31 -15.63
N LEU A 172 -2.00 -9.93 -16.10
CA LEU A 172 -1.71 -8.57 -16.57
C LEU A 172 -2.27 -8.29 -17.98
N GLN A 173 -2.57 -9.31 -18.78
CA GLN A 173 -3.10 -9.10 -20.16
C GLN A 173 -4.52 -8.51 -20.23
N GLY A 174 -5.25 -8.46 -19.11
CA GLY A 174 -6.59 -7.84 -19.03
C GLY A 174 -6.77 -6.87 -17.87
N ALA A 175 -5.72 -6.59 -17.10
CA ALA A 175 -5.81 -5.71 -15.94
C ALA A 175 -5.78 -4.23 -16.36
N ALA A 176 -6.67 -3.42 -15.78
CA ALA A 176 -6.55 -1.97 -15.86
C ALA A 176 -5.21 -1.51 -15.25
N ILE A 177 -4.56 -0.52 -15.87
CA ILE A 177 -3.23 0.01 -15.49
C ILE A 177 -3.18 0.59 -14.05
N GLY A 178 -4.25 0.51 -13.26
CA GLY A 178 -4.37 1.14 -11.94
C GLY A 178 -3.34 0.67 -10.90
N THR A 179 -3.35 -0.60 -10.55
CA THR A 179 -2.53 -1.16 -9.46
C THR A 179 -1.03 -1.31 -9.80
N PRO A 180 -0.62 -1.73 -11.01
CA PRO A 180 0.79 -1.88 -11.35
C PRO A 180 1.63 -0.59 -11.37
N ARG A 181 1.02 0.60 -11.27
CA ARG A 181 1.73 1.89 -11.29
C ARG A 181 2.77 2.05 -10.18
N TYR A 182 2.61 1.31 -9.08
CA TYR A 182 3.47 1.37 -7.90
C TYR A 182 4.35 0.13 -7.74
N PHE A 183 4.33 -0.77 -8.75
CA PHE A 183 5.16 -1.98 -8.72
C PHE A 183 6.63 -1.66 -8.88
N ALA A 184 7.44 -2.34 -8.08
CA ALA A 184 8.87 -2.41 -8.30
C ALA A 184 9.19 -3.36 -9.48
N PRO A 185 10.37 -3.20 -10.13
CA PRO A 185 10.79 -4.06 -11.24
C PRO A 185 10.64 -5.56 -10.95
N GLU A 186 11.09 -6.01 -9.77
CA GLU A 186 11.02 -7.40 -9.34
C GLU A 186 9.58 -7.94 -9.19
N GLN A 187 8.59 -7.09 -9.09
CA GLN A 187 7.18 -7.50 -9.05
C GLN A 187 6.61 -7.82 -10.44
N PHE A 188 7.26 -7.35 -11.50
CA PHE A 188 6.86 -7.68 -12.87
C PHE A 188 7.46 -9.01 -13.35
N ASP A 189 8.57 -9.46 -12.77
CA ASP A 189 9.28 -10.66 -13.23
C ASP A 189 8.71 -11.96 -12.65
N GLY A 190 7.72 -11.88 -11.76
CA GLY A 190 6.97 -13.04 -11.25
C GLY A 190 7.75 -13.96 -10.30
N THR A 191 9.02 -13.67 -10.02
CA THR A 191 9.86 -14.46 -9.11
C THR A 191 9.54 -14.12 -7.66
N LYS A 192 8.70 -14.95 -7.02
CA LYS A 192 8.27 -14.76 -5.61
C LYS A 192 9.42 -14.70 -4.61
N HIS A 193 10.59 -15.24 -4.97
CA HIS A 193 11.78 -15.31 -4.10
C HIS A 193 12.53 -13.98 -3.97
N ASP A 194 12.29 -13.03 -4.86
CA ASP A 194 13.03 -11.77 -4.92
C ASP A 194 12.33 -10.59 -4.23
N ILE A 195 11.18 -10.80 -3.62
CA ILE A 195 10.42 -9.75 -2.94
C ILE A 195 10.82 -9.64 -1.48
N ASP A 196 11.41 -8.51 -1.09
CA ASP A 196 11.72 -8.14 0.29
C ASP A 196 11.21 -6.71 0.61
N HIS A 197 11.51 -6.22 1.80
CA HIS A 197 11.09 -4.88 2.26
C HIS A 197 11.58 -3.72 1.36
N ARG A 198 12.60 -3.93 0.52
CA ARG A 198 13.10 -2.94 -0.45
C ARG A 198 12.17 -2.80 -1.66
N THR A 199 11.26 -3.75 -1.88
CA THR A 199 10.15 -3.62 -2.82
C THR A 199 9.21 -2.49 -2.40
N ASP A 200 8.88 -2.39 -1.10
CA ASP A 200 8.08 -1.30 -0.57
C ASP A 200 8.81 0.06 -0.65
N LEU A 201 10.15 0.06 -0.57
CA LEU A 201 10.94 1.30 -0.74
C LEU A 201 10.86 1.86 -2.16
N PHE A 202 10.74 1.01 -3.18
CA PHE A 202 10.52 1.48 -4.55
C PHE A 202 9.16 2.15 -4.70
N ALA A 203 8.09 1.50 -4.21
CA ALA A 203 6.75 2.07 -4.20
C ALA A 203 6.68 3.38 -3.39
N PHE A 204 7.36 3.43 -2.23
CA PHE A 204 7.55 4.63 -1.44
C PHE A 204 8.22 5.74 -2.23
N GLY A 205 9.27 5.41 -3.01
CA GLY A 205 9.95 6.34 -3.91
C GLY A 205 9.02 6.95 -4.95
N ILE A 206 8.12 6.15 -5.54
CA ILE A 206 7.10 6.63 -6.49
C ILE A 206 6.15 7.61 -5.77
N LEU A 207 5.62 7.26 -4.60
CA LEU A 207 4.72 8.13 -3.83
C LEU A 207 5.38 9.45 -3.45
N MET A 208 6.62 9.40 -2.97
CA MET A 208 7.39 10.61 -2.62
C MET A 208 7.65 11.48 -3.85
N TYR A 209 7.98 10.87 -4.98
CA TYR A 209 8.15 11.60 -6.24
C TYR A 209 6.85 12.29 -6.68
N GLU A 210 5.71 11.57 -6.64
CA GLU A 210 4.40 12.13 -6.96
C GLU A 210 4.04 13.31 -6.03
N ALA A 211 4.31 13.21 -4.74
CA ALA A 211 4.10 14.30 -3.78
C ALA A 211 4.99 15.53 -4.08
N LEU A 212 6.26 15.32 -4.44
CA LEU A 212 7.21 16.39 -4.74
C LEU A 212 6.95 17.10 -6.07
N THR A 213 6.38 16.39 -7.04
CA THR A 213 6.32 16.89 -8.44
C THR A 213 4.91 17.03 -8.99
N GLY A 214 3.91 16.39 -8.36
CA GLY A 214 2.54 16.27 -8.89
C GLY A 214 2.43 15.33 -10.09
N GLU A 215 3.50 14.56 -10.42
CA GLU A 215 3.54 13.65 -11.56
C GLU A 215 4.09 12.28 -11.17
N SER A 216 3.63 11.22 -11.85
CA SER A 216 4.25 9.90 -11.70
C SER A 216 5.61 9.84 -12.39
N PRO A 217 6.63 9.19 -11.79
CA PRO A 217 7.94 9.04 -12.43
C PRO A 217 7.89 8.14 -13.69
N PHE A 218 7.00 7.16 -13.72
CA PHE A 218 6.97 6.15 -14.79
C PHE A 218 5.67 6.08 -15.57
N PHE A 219 4.55 6.48 -14.96
CA PHE A 219 3.25 6.41 -15.63
C PHE A 219 2.94 7.70 -16.40
N HIS A 220 2.42 7.52 -17.63
CA HIS A 220 1.85 8.60 -18.43
C HIS A 220 0.43 8.21 -18.87
N PRO A 221 -0.56 9.15 -18.89
CA PRO A 221 -1.94 8.84 -19.25
C PRO A 221 -2.12 8.24 -20.67
N ALA A 222 -1.17 8.50 -21.58
CA ALA A 222 -1.19 7.93 -22.93
C ALA A 222 -0.74 6.45 -22.98
N MET A 223 -0.27 5.87 -21.89
CA MET A 223 0.07 4.44 -21.85
C MET A 223 -1.20 3.59 -21.94
N ALA A 224 -1.28 2.74 -22.96
CA ALA A 224 -2.44 1.90 -23.21
C ALA A 224 -2.33 0.50 -22.58
N THR A 225 -1.11 0.04 -22.27
CA THR A 225 -0.86 -1.33 -21.84
C THR A 225 0.03 -1.43 -20.60
N VAL A 226 -0.14 -2.51 -19.85
CA VAL A 226 0.73 -2.85 -18.72
C VAL A 226 2.17 -3.13 -19.19
N ALA A 227 2.35 -3.63 -20.41
CA ALA A 227 3.69 -3.86 -20.97
C ALA A 227 4.48 -2.55 -21.15
N GLN A 228 3.82 -1.47 -21.60
CA GLN A 228 4.46 -0.14 -21.69
C GLN A 228 4.84 0.38 -20.30
N LEU A 229 3.97 0.19 -19.31
CA LEU A 229 4.28 0.56 -17.94
C LEU A 229 5.44 -0.27 -17.36
N ARG A 230 5.46 -1.60 -17.58
CA ARG A 230 6.57 -2.47 -17.20
C ARG A 230 7.88 -1.98 -17.82
N GLN A 231 7.88 -1.70 -19.10
CA GLN A 231 9.05 -1.16 -19.79
C GLN A 231 9.52 0.15 -19.16
N ALA A 232 8.61 1.09 -18.89
CA ALA A 232 8.95 2.35 -18.23
C ALA A 232 9.54 2.12 -16.81
N VAL A 233 8.93 1.25 -16.00
CA VAL A 233 9.43 0.95 -14.65
C VAL A 233 10.78 0.25 -14.67
N CYS A 234 11.01 -0.69 -15.58
CA CYS A 234 12.24 -1.50 -15.61
C CYS A 234 13.41 -0.80 -16.32
N GLU A 235 13.14 0.04 -17.34
CA GLU A 235 14.16 0.52 -18.26
C GLU A 235 14.37 2.05 -18.23
N THR A 236 13.39 2.84 -17.76
CA THR A 236 13.50 4.30 -17.83
C THR A 236 14.22 4.88 -16.63
N ASP A 237 15.22 5.69 -16.89
CA ASP A 237 15.90 6.53 -15.89
C ASP A 237 15.14 7.84 -15.67
N VAL A 238 14.55 8.00 -14.49
CA VAL A 238 13.70 9.17 -14.14
C VAL A 238 14.48 10.49 -14.22
N HIS A 239 15.75 10.48 -13.86
CA HIS A 239 16.59 11.69 -13.83
C HIS A 239 16.96 12.23 -15.21
N LEU A 240 16.70 11.49 -16.29
CA LEU A 240 17.03 11.94 -17.65
C LEU A 240 15.86 12.60 -18.39
N THR A 241 14.62 12.47 -17.88
CA THR A 241 13.43 12.74 -18.69
C THR A 241 12.47 13.78 -18.14
N LYS A 242 12.60 14.19 -16.87
CA LYS A 242 11.59 15.04 -16.19
C LYS A 242 12.14 16.38 -15.76
N ALA A 243 11.69 17.48 -16.41
CA ALA A 243 12.12 18.84 -16.09
C ALA A 243 11.85 19.24 -14.62
N ILE A 244 10.71 18.85 -14.07
CA ILE A 244 10.35 19.09 -12.66
C ILE A 244 11.34 18.40 -11.72
N TYR A 245 11.75 17.16 -12.03
CA TYR A 245 12.77 16.47 -11.27
C TYR A 245 14.12 17.21 -11.28
N LEU A 246 14.51 17.77 -12.42
CA LEU A 246 15.77 18.52 -12.54
C LEU A 246 15.78 19.79 -11.65
N ALA A 247 14.62 20.35 -11.34
CA ALA A 247 14.47 21.52 -10.46
C ALA A 247 14.55 21.19 -8.97
N LEU A 248 14.48 19.90 -8.56
CA LEU A 248 14.60 19.51 -7.16
C LEU A 248 16.01 19.79 -6.62
N PRO A 249 16.15 20.16 -5.32
CA PRO A 249 17.46 20.25 -4.66
C PRO A 249 18.21 18.93 -4.71
N GLY A 250 19.56 18.97 -4.72
CA GLY A 250 20.42 17.82 -4.93
C GLY A 250 20.14 16.64 -3.99
N GLN A 251 19.90 16.90 -2.71
CA GLN A 251 19.62 15.86 -1.70
C GLN A 251 18.30 15.11 -1.96
N TRP A 252 17.26 15.80 -2.46
CA TRP A 252 16.00 15.18 -2.86
C TRP A 252 16.18 14.29 -4.10
N LYS A 253 16.98 14.76 -5.06
CA LYS A 253 17.33 13.97 -6.24
C LYS A 253 18.10 12.70 -5.89
N ILE A 254 19.09 12.81 -5.00
CA ILE A 254 19.88 11.65 -4.54
C ILE A 254 18.97 10.63 -3.86
N LEU A 255 18.07 11.07 -2.97
CA LEU A 255 17.15 10.16 -2.28
C LEU A 255 16.17 9.51 -3.26
N ALA A 256 15.54 10.29 -4.15
CA ALA A 256 14.61 9.76 -5.14
C ALA A 256 15.28 8.72 -6.07
N ASN A 257 16.49 9.03 -6.56
CA ASN A 257 17.26 8.10 -7.39
C ASN A 257 17.53 6.79 -6.67
N ARG A 258 18.00 6.84 -5.42
CA ARG A 258 18.30 5.64 -4.65
C ARG A 258 17.06 4.79 -4.37
N LEU A 259 15.91 5.41 -4.12
CA LEU A 259 14.66 4.70 -3.93
C LEU A 259 14.16 4.03 -5.22
N LEU A 260 14.36 4.70 -6.37
CA LEU A 260 13.88 4.26 -7.69
C LEU A 260 14.93 3.45 -8.48
N GLU A 261 16.01 3.00 -7.83
CA GLU A 261 16.99 2.07 -8.43
C GLU A 261 16.31 0.77 -8.86
N LYS A 262 16.62 0.33 -10.09
CA LYS A 262 16.03 -0.89 -10.66
C LYS A 262 16.54 -2.12 -9.93
N ASP A 263 17.85 -2.16 -9.69
CA ASP A 263 18.47 -3.16 -8.83
C ASP A 263 18.15 -2.85 -7.36
N ARG A 264 17.37 -3.71 -6.72
CA ARG A 264 16.98 -3.56 -5.32
C ARG A 264 18.19 -3.50 -4.37
N SER A 265 19.34 -4.10 -4.73
CA SER A 265 20.54 -4.08 -3.91
C SER A 265 21.17 -2.69 -3.78
N ARG A 266 20.88 -1.79 -4.71
CA ARG A 266 21.33 -0.40 -4.72
C ARG A 266 20.38 0.56 -3.99
N ARG A 267 19.17 0.12 -3.67
CA ARG A 267 18.24 0.91 -2.85
C ARG A 267 18.77 1.04 -1.42
N PRO A 268 18.23 1.98 -0.60
CA PRO A 268 18.54 2.02 0.82
C PRO A 268 18.34 0.65 1.47
N SER A 269 19.15 0.32 2.49
CA SER A 269 19.08 -0.99 3.16
C SER A 269 17.75 -1.19 3.89
N ASP A 270 17.11 -0.11 4.32
CA ASP A 270 15.80 -0.11 4.95
C ASP A 270 15.17 1.29 5.02
N ALA A 271 13.90 1.33 5.45
CA ALA A 271 13.14 2.57 5.60
C ALA A 271 13.70 3.48 6.73
N GLY A 272 14.43 2.92 7.71
CA GLY A 272 15.08 3.73 8.77
C GLY A 272 16.15 4.65 8.22
N GLN A 273 16.94 4.19 7.25
CA GLN A 273 17.88 5.08 6.53
C GLN A 273 17.14 6.20 5.80
N VAL A 274 16.01 5.89 5.17
CA VAL A 274 15.18 6.87 4.45
C VAL A 274 14.65 7.93 5.41
N ALA A 275 14.06 7.51 6.54
CA ALA A 275 13.56 8.40 7.58
C ALA A 275 14.65 9.33 8.13
N ALA A 276 15.85 8.80 8.38
CA ALA A 276 16.97 9.60 8.87
C ALA A 276 17.41 10.66 7.85
N ILE A 277 17.43 10.34 6.55
CA ILE A 277 17.74 11.30 5.48
C ILE A 277 16.67 12.39 5.42
N LEU A 278 15.38 12.01 5.43
CA LEU A 278 14.25 12.94 5.36
C LEU A 278 14.28 13.95 6.53
N ARG A 279 14.49 13.47 7.76
CA ARG A 279 14.60 14.34 8.95
C ARG A 279 15.79 15.32 8.86
N ARG A 280 16.90 14.91 8.23
CA ARG A 280 18.05 15.82 7.99
C ARG A 280 17.73 16.86 6.94
N ILE A 281 17.00 16.50 5.88
CA ILE A 281 16.58 17.42 4.82
C ILE A 281 15.63 18.50 5.37
N GLU A 282 14.76 18.14 6.34
CA GLU A 282 13.84 19.07 6.97
C GLU A 282 14.56 20.09 7.87
N ALA A 283 15.66 19.69 8.50
CA ALA A 283 16.41 20.53 9.43
C ALA A 283 17.29 21.61 8.75
N VAL A 284 17.36 21.63 7.42
CA VAL A 284 18.14 22.58 6.60
C VAL A 284 17.21 23.51 5.83
#